data_65eb936bfc548ca8921852cd64604aad
#
_entry.id   65eb936bfc548ca8921852cd64604aad
#
_cell.length_a   1.000
_cell.length_b   1.000
_cell.length_c   1.000
_cell.angle_alpha   90.00
_cell.angle_beta   90.00
_cell.angle_gamma   90.00
#
_symmetry.space_group_name_H-M   'P 1'
#
loop_
_entity.id
_entity.type
_entity.pdbx_description
1 polymer ?
#
loop_
_entity_poly.entity_id
_entity_poly.type
_entity_poly.pdbx_seq_one_letter_code
_entity_poly.pdbx_strand_id
1 'polypeptide(L)'
;MPRAIDFASLSLVDALDLAILIEFEAFQRYTQFADRLGSRSPDDAASVFQSMAVNEKKHGDELAERRLALFGNTPATIKLDDIFDVEAPDFGASRWYLSQLKAFQVALFSEKKAYAFYDAALPGVTQPDVRSLFEELRDEEAEHVRMIEAIIAKLPPSAAVDLEDEDAD
;
A
#
# COMPACT_ATOMS: atom_id res chain seq x y z
N MET A 1 3.61 21.73 -5.89
CA MET A 1 3.46 21.28 -4.51
C MET A 1 2.15 20.51 -4.43
N PRO A 2 2.11 19.31 -3.82
CA PRO A 2 0.86 18.59 -3.59
C PRO A 2 -0.09 19.52 -2.81
N ARG A 3 -1.34 19.55 -3.19
CA ARG A 3 -2.38 20.30 -2.49
C ARG A 3 -2.62 19.61 -1.15
N ALA A 4 -2.50 20.34 -0.04
CA ALA A 4 -2.87 19.77 1.25
C ALA A 4 -4.37 19.40 1.26
N ILE A 5 -4.68 18.16 1.59
CA ILE A 5 -6.06 17.68 1.70
C ILE A 5 -6.70 18.31 2.93
N ASP A 6 -7.84 18.96 2.75
CA ASP A 6 -8.66 19.46 3.85
C ASP A 6 -9.62 18.35 4.33
N PHE A 7 -9.21 17.62 5.33
CA PHE A 7 -10.00 16.51 5.90
C PHE A 7 -11.31 16.98 6.53
N ALA A 8 -11.41 18.25 6.95
CA ALA A 8 -12.62 18.79 7.57
C ALA A 8 -13.76 18.96 6.55
N SER A 9 -13.44 19.23 5.30
CA SER A 9 -14.41 19.41 4.21
C SER A 9 -14.53 18.19 3.29
N LEU A 10 -13.79 17.10 3.56
CA LEU A 10 -13.76 15.91 2.72
C LEU A 10 -15.12 15.21 2.70
N SER A 11 -15.69 15.03 1.51
CA SER A 11 -16.93 14.25 1.30
C SER A 11 -16.62 12.74 1.25
N LEU A 12 -17.65 11.90 1.43
CA LEU A 12 -17.48 10.45 1.34
C LEU A 12 -17.00 10.00 -0.05
N VAL A 13 -17.51 10.62 -1.13
CA VAL A 13 -17.04 10.29 -2.48
C VAL A 13 -15.58 10.65 -2.67
N ASP A 14 -15.13 11.81 -2.16
CA ASP A 14 -13.72 12.21 -2.22
C ASP A 14 -12.84 11.31 -1.35
N ALA A 15 -13.34 10.90 -0.18
CA ALA A 15 -12.64 9.95 0.70
C ALA A 15 -12.45 8.58 0.06
N LEU A 16 -13.46 8.07 -0.65
CA LEU A 16 -13.37 6.83 -1.42
C LEU A 16 -12.40 6.98 -2.60
N ASP A 17 -12.47 8.08 -3.34
CA ASP A 17 -11.54 8.36 -4.44
C ASP A 17 -10.09 8.45 -3.94
N LEU A 18 -9.88 9.09 -2.79
CA LEU A 18 -8.58 9.16 -2.11
C LEU A 18 -8.04 7.76 -1.77
N ALA A 19 -8.86 6.94 -1.11
CA ALA A 19 -8.48 5.58 -0.74
C ALA A 19 -8.17 4.71 -1.99
N ILE A 20 -9.00 4.75 -3.01
CA ILE A 20 -8.77 4.03 -4.28
C ILE A 20 -7.42 4.43 -4.91
N LEU A 21 -7.07 5.71 -4.88
CA LEU A 21 -5.80 6.18 -5.45
C LEU A 21 -4.59 5.74 -4.61
N ILE A 22 -4.72 5.66 -3.28
CA ILE A 22 -3.67 5.14 -2.39
C ILE A 22 -3.37 3.68 -2.73
N GLU A 23 -4.39 2.83 -2.80
CA GLU A 23 -4.27 1.43 -3.19
C GLU A 23 -3.68 1.27 -4.60
N PHE A 24 -4.12 2.10 -5.53
CA PHE A 24 -3.62 2.07 -6.91
C PHE A 24 -2.14 2.45 -6.99
N GLU A 25 -1.69 3.46 -6.25
CA GLU A 25 -0.27 3.83 -6.19
C GLU A 25 0.57 2.69 -5.61
N ALA A 26 0.12 2.08 -4.51
CA ALA A 26 0.79 0.95 -3.89
C ALA A 26 0.85 -0.26 -4.84
N PHE A 27 -0.27 -0.62 -5.48
CA PHE A 27 -0.32 -1.67 -6.50
C PHE A 27 0.69 -1.44 -7.63
N GLN A 28 0.74 -0.24 -8.20
CA GLN A 28 1.66 0.09 -9.28
C GLN A 28 3.12 -0.03 -8.82
N ARG A 29 3.44 0.45 -7.63
CA ARG A 29 4.80 0.44 -7.09
C ARG A 29 5.29 -0.98 -6.82
N TYR A 30 4.46 -1.81 -6.17
CA TYR A 30 4.80 -3.22 -5.93
C TYR A 30 4.95 -4.00 -7.24
N THR A 31 4.09 -3.75 -8.23
CA THR A 31 4.23 -4.35 -9.57
C THR A 31 5.58 -3.98 -10.21
N GLN A 32 5.95 -2.70 -10.18
CA GLN A 32 7.24 -2.24 -10.72
C GLN A 32 8.44 -2.89 -10.01
N PHE A 33 8.34 -3.08 -8.69
CA PHE A 33 9.40 -3.72 -7.93
C PHE A 33 9.54 -5.20 -8.28
N ALA A 34 8.42 -5.92 -8.37
CA ALA A 34 8.41 -7.32 -8.79
C ALA A 34 9.01 -7.48 -10.20
N ASP A 35 8.64 -6.62 -11.13
CA ASP A 35 9.15 -6.65 -12.51
C ASP A 35 10.66 -6.38 -12.59
N ARG A 36 11.16 -5.41 -11.79
CA ARG A 36 12.60 -5.09 -11.74
C ARG A 36 13.44 -6.22 -11.20
N LEU A 37 12.95 -6.87 -10.14
CA LEU A 37 13.69 -7.96 -9.51
C LEU A 37 13.69 -9.21 -10.37
N GLY A 38 12.59 -9.47 -11.09
CA GLY A 38 12.37 -10.72 -11.80
C GLY A 38 12.31 -11.91 -10.84
N SER A 39 11.34 -12.79 -11.01
CA SER A 39 11.24 -14.00 -10.18
C SER A 39 12.29 -15.02 -10.60
N ARG A 40 13.14 -15.45 -9.66
CA ARG A 40 14.17 -16.48 -9.85
C ARG A 40 13.83 -17.77 -9.13
N SER A 41 13.02 -17.67 -8.06
CA SER A 41 12.55 -18.81 -7.29
C SER A 41 11.20 -18.50 -6.64
N PRO A 42 10.39 -19.52 -6.29
CA PRO A 42 9.27 -19.32 -5.38
C PRO A 42 9.78 -18.69 -4.07
N ASP A 43 8.98 -17.83 -3.47
CA ASP A 43 9.28 -17.18 -2.19
C ASP A 43 10.48 -16.19 -2.21
N ASP A 44 10.95 -15.74 -3.36
CA ASP A 44 11.92 -14.65 -3.47
C ASP A 44 11.28 -13.26 -3.23
N ALA A 45 12.10 -12.21 -3.22
CA ALA A 45 11.62 -10.85 -3.01
C ALA A 45 10.60 -10.40 -4.08
N ALA A 46 10.78 -10.83 -5.33
CA ALA A 46 9.82 -10.54 -6.40
C ALA A 46 8.45 -11.16 -6.11
N SER A 47 8.42 -12.42 -5.62
CA SER A 47 7.19 -13.10 -5.23
C SER A 47 6.47 -12.40 -4.08
N VAL A 48 7.22 -11.86 -3.11
CA VAL A 48 6.65 -11.03 -2.03
C VAL A 48 5.96 -9.81 -2.61
N PHE A 49 6.63 -9.05 -3.47
CA PHE A 49 6.05 -7.85 -4.06
C PHE A 49 4.88 -8.15 -5.00
N GLN A 50 4.89 -9.28 -5.71
CA GLN A 50 3.74 -9.74 -6.49
C GLN A 50 2.53 -10.01 -5.60
N SER A 51 2.72 -10.67 -4.45
CA SER A 51 1.66 -10.92 -3.49
C SER A 51 1.08 -9.63 -2.91
N MET A 52 1.95 -8.67 -2.57
CA MET A 52 1.50 -7.35 -2.13
C MET A 52 0.69 -6.65 -3.22
N ALA A 53 1.19 -6.61 -4.47
CA ALA A 53 0.45 -6.01 -5.59
C ALA A 53 -0.94 -6.61 -5.78
N VAL A 54 -1.09 -7.94 -5.63
CA VAL A 54 -2.40 -8.61 -5.71
C VAL A 54 -3.35 -8.14 -4.60
N ASN A 55 -2.84 -7.98 -3.38
CA ASN A 55 -3.63 -7.49 -2.25
C ASN A 55 -4.10 -6.05 -2.47
N GLU A 56 -3.19 -5.13 -2.82
CA GLU A 56 -3.53 -3.72 -3.08
C GLU A 56 -4.56 -3.58 -4.21
N LYS A 57 -4.39 -4.39 -5.28
CA LYS A 57 -5.39 -4.40 -6.36
C LYS A 57 -6.76 -4.84 -5.88
N LYS A 58 -6.83 -5.88 -5.05
CA LYS A 58 -8.09 -6.39 -4.50
C LYS A 58 -8.79 -5.31 -3.65
N HIS A 59 -8.07 -4.66 -2.74
CA HIS A 59 -8.61 -3.59 -1.90
C HIS A 59 -9.09 -2.41 -2.74
N GLY A 60 -8.30 -1.97 -3.71
CA GLY A 60 -8.68 -0.92 -4.65
C GLY A 60 -9.94 -1.26 -5.46
N ASP A 61 -10.08 -2.50 -5.94
CA ASP A 61 -11.27 -2.98 -6.65
C ASP A 61 -12.52 -2.97 -5.74
N GLU A 62 -12.42 -3.44 -4.50
CA GLU A 62 -13.51 -3.44 -3.52
C GLU A 62 -13.97 -2.02 -3.17
N LEU A 63 -13.05 -1.09 -2.98
CA LEU A 63 -13.35 0.33 -2.77
C LEU A 63 -14.02 0.96 -4.01
N ALA A 64 -13.55 0.62 -5.21
CA ALA A 64 -14.12 1.12 -6.46
C ALA A 64 -15.55 0.60 -6.67
N GLU A 65 -15.84 -0.66 -6.35
CA GLU A 65 -17.18 -1.22 -6.37
C GLU A 65 -18.11 -0.50 -5.38
N ARG A 66 -17.66 -0.26 -4.16
CA ARG A 66 -18.38 0.50 -3.13
C ARG A 66 -18.67 1.93 -3.60
N ARG A 67 -17.69 2.60 -4.17
CA ARG A 67 -17.85 3.94 -4.73
C ARG A 67 -18.89 3.97 -5.86
N LEU A 68 -18.80 3.01 -6.78
CA LEU A 68 -19.75 2.90 -7.90
C LEU A 68 -21.18 2.66 -7.41
N ALA A 69 -21.35 1.78 -6.42
CA ALA A 69 -22.66 1.46 -5.85
C ALA A 69 -23.31 2.67 -5.16
N LEU A 70 -22.51 3.52 -4.47
CA LEU A 70 -23.01 4.66 -3.72
C LEU A 70 -23.18 5.92 -4.57
N PHE A 71 -22.30 6.17 -5.53
CA PHE A 71 -22.19 7.45 -6.24
C PHE A 71 -22.25 7.33 -7.76
N GLY A 72 -22.30 6.13 -8.31
CA GLY A 72 -22.32 5.91 -9.76
C GLY A 72 -21.14 6.58 -10.47
N ASN A 73 -21.41 7.28 -11.56
CA ASN A 73 -20.39 7.94 -12.39
C ASN A 73 -20.09 9.39 -11.94
N THR A 74 -20.30 9.73 -10.66
CA THR A 74 -19.92 11.05 -10.14
C THR A 74 -18.44 11.33 -10.45
N PRO A 75 -18.08 12.49 -11.07
CA PRO A 75 -16.69 12.79 -11.38
C PRO A 75 -15.80 12.86 -10.15
N ALA A 76 -14.58 12.31 -10.24
CA ALA A 76 -13.58 12.40 -9.19
C ALA A 76 -12.95 13.81 -9.15
N THR A 77 -12.76 14.35 -7.96
CA THR A 77 -12.08 15.64 -7.72
C THR A 77 -10.68 15.47 -7.17
N ILE A 78 -10.41 14.34 -6.49
CA ILE A 78 -9.09 13.99 -5.98
C ILE A 78 -8.24 13.40 -7.11
N LYS A 79 -6.98 13.79 -7.16
CA LYS A 79 -6.01 13.34 -8.17
C LYS A 79 -4.83 12.65 -7.52
N LEU A 80 -4.14 11.80 -8.29
CA LEU A 80 -2.95 11.09 -7.83
C LEU A 80 -1.87 12.02 -7.25
N ASP A 81 -1.69 13.20 -7.83
CA ASP A 81 -0.74 14.21 -7.34
C ASP A 81 -1.09 14.77 -5.95
N ASP A 82 -2.33 14.57 -5.49
CA ASP A 82 -2.79 15.02 -4.17
C ASP A 82 -2.39 14.03 -3.05
N ILE A 83 -2.07 12.76 -3.41
CA ILE A 83 -1.85 11.67 -2.45
C ILE A 83 -0.44 11.04 -2.50
N PHE A 84 0.51 11.70 -3.12
CA PHE A 84 1.84 11.13 -3.34
C PHE A 84 2.45 10.52 -2.07
N ASP A 85 2.86 9.24 -2.18
CA ASP A 85 3.66 8.50 -1.20
C ASP A 85 3.00 8.26 0.17
N VAL A 86 1.70 7.94 0.18
CA VAL A 86 0.98 7.59 1.41
C VAL A 86 1.32 6.18 1.88
N GLU A 87 1.19 5.17 1.01
CA GLU A 87 1.37 3.75 1.32
C GLU A 87 2.48 3.13 0.50
N ALA A 88 2.59 3.48 -0.77
CA ALA A 88 3.52 2.86 -1.69
C ALA A 88 4.96 2.80 -1.14
N PRO A 89 5.68 1.69 -1.34
CA PRO A 89 7.06 1.56 -0.89
C PRO A 89 7.97 2.58 -1.58
N ASP A 90 9.00 3.03 -0.88
CA ASP A 90 9.95 4.02 -1.39
C ASP A 90 10.61 3.58 -2.69
N PHE A 91 10.81 4.49 -3.63
CA PHE A 91 11.41 4.19 -4.95
C PHE A 91 12.79 3.52 -4.87
N GLY A 92 13.55 3.80 -3.84
CA GLY A 92 14.88 3.22 -3.61
C GLY A 92 14.85 1.85 -2.93
N ALA A 93 13.69 1.33 -2.53
CA ALA A 93 13.59 0.09 -1.77
C ALA A 93 13.85 -1.16 -2.62
N SER A 94 13.58 -1.13 -3.92
CA SER A 94 13.81 -2.27 -4.81
C SER A 94 15.26 -2.33 -5.29
N ARG A 95 16.03 -3.19 -4.65
CA ARG A 95 17.37 -3.56 -5.14
C ARG A 95 17.31 -5.00 -5.64
N TRP A 96 17.94 -5.27 -6.78
CA TRP A 96 17.89 -6.56 -7.46
C TRP A 96 18.41 -7.75 -6.62
N TYR A 97 19.14 -7.50 -5.54
CA TYR A 97 19.67 -8.49 -4.61
C TYR A 97 18.89 -8.57 -3.27
N LEU A 98 17.67 -8.03 -3.18
CA LEU A 98 16.90 -8.08 -1.94
C LEU A 98 16.58 -9.51 -1.53
N SER A 99 16.80 -9.81 -0.24
CA SER A 99 16.31 -11.03 0.37
C SER A 99 14.79 -10.99 0.57
N GLN A 100 14.20 -12.17 0.73
CA GLN A 100 12.78 -12.30 1.08
C GLN A 100 12.44 -11.51 2.36
N LEU A 101 13.28 -11.62 3.40
CA LEU A 101 13.09 -10.87 4.65
C LEU A 101 13.06 -9.37 4.41
N LYS A 102 14.00 -8.83 3.64
CA LYS A 102 14.03 -7.39 3.34
C LYS A 102 12.81 -6.94 2.55
N ALA A 103 12.32 -7.77 1.62
CA ALA A 103 11.08 -7.47 0.89
C ALA A 103 9.87 -7.37 1.84
N PHE A 104 9.73 -8.29 2.80
CA PHE A 104 8.69 -8.19 3.82
C PHE A 104 8.87 -6.98 4.75
N GLN A 105 10.11 -6.59 5.07
CA GLN A 105 10.36 -5.38 5.85
C GLN A 105 9.97 -4.10 5.07
N VAL A 106 10.20 -4.06 3.76
CA VAL A 106 9.72 -2.97 2.89
C VAL A 106 8.19 -2.92 2.90
N ALA A 107 7.52 -4.05 2.72
CA ALA A 107 6.07 -4.15 2.80
C ALA A 107 5.55 -3.68 4.16
N LEU A 108 6.12 -4.19 5.27
CA LEU A 108 5.74 -3.79 6.63
C LEU A 108 5.84 -2.27 6.85
N PHE A 109 6.89 -1.66 6.33
CA PHE A 109 7.05 -0.21 6.43
C PHE A 109 5.95 0.54 5.65
N SER A 110 5.55 0.04 4.49
CA SER A 110 4.47 0.62 3.67
C SER A 110 3.12 0.56 4.38
N GLU A 111 2.76 -0.60 4.94
CA GLU A 111 1.52 -0.75 5.72
C GLU A 111 1.49 0.16 6.96
N LYS A 112 2.64 0.30 7.65
CA LYS A 112 2.77 1.24 8.77
C LYS A 112 2.61 2.71 8.34
N LYS A 113 3.05 3.07 7.14
CA LYS A 113 2.81 4.42 6.58
C LYS A 113 1.31 4.65 6.33
N ALA A 114 0.63 3.69 5.71
CA ALA A 114 -0.80 3.78 5.46
C ALA A 114 -1.61 3.89 6.75
N TYR A 115 -1.33 3.03 7.72
CA TYR A 115 -1.92 3.14 9.06
C TYR A 115 -1.73 4.54 9.66
N ALA A 116 -0.50 5.04 9.66
CA ALA A 116 -0.17 6.35 10.22
C ALA A 116 -0.88 7.50 9.50
N PHE A 117 -1.08 7.37 8.19
CA PHE A 117 -1.82 8.35 7.40
C PHE A 117 -3.28 8.45 7.88
N TYR A 118 -4.01 7.33 7.94
CA TYR A 118 -5.41 7.34 8.37
C TYR A 118 -5.55 7.77 9.84
N ASP A 119 -4.67 7.29 10.72
CA ASP A 119 -4.68 7.65 12.14
C ASP A 119 -4.44 9.16 12.36
N ALA A 120 -3.50 9.74 11.63
CA ALA A 120 -3.21 11.17 11.68
C ALA A 120 -4.31 12.04 11.04
N ALA A 121 -5.03 11.52 10.04
CA ALA A 121 -6.12 12.23 9.37
C ALA A 121 -7.41 12.28 10.23
N LEU A 122 -7.69 11.24 10.99
CA LEU A 122 -8.93 11.07 11.75
C LEU A 122 -9.29 12.24 12.66
N PRO A 123 -8.39 12.89 13.42
CA PRO A 123 -8.73 14.06 14.23
C PRO A 123 -9.28 15.25 13.42
N GLY A 124 -8.89 15.37 12.15
CA GLY A 124 -9.33 16.44 11.24
C GLY A 124 -10.64 16.14 10.53
N VAL A 125 -11.09 14.89 10.52
CA VAL A 125 -12.32 14.46 9.82
C VAL A 125 -13.56 14.86 10.62
N THR A 126 -14.44 15.63 9.99
CA THR A 126 -15.70 16.12 10.64
C THR A 126 -16.93 15.34 10.18
N GLN A 127 -16.93 14.77 8.98
CA GLN A 127 -18.06 14.02 8.43
C GLN A 127 -18.11 12.61 9.03
N PRO A 128 -19.27 12.17 9.63
CA PRO A 128 -19.34 10.87 10.31
C PRO A 128 -19.11 9.67 9.39
N ASP A 129 -19.55 9.71 8.13
CA ASP A 129 -19.38 8.65 7.15
C ASP A 129 -17.94 8.54 6.67
N VAL A 130 -17.25 9.66 6.48
CA VAL A 130 -15.80 9.70 6.19
C VAL A 130 -15.00 9.16 7.38
N ARG A 131 -15.38 9.54 8.61
CA ARG A 131 -14.75 9.01 9.82
C ARG A 131 -14.86 7.50 9.88
N SER A 132 -16.05 6.95 9.65
CA SER A 132 -16.27 5.49 9.65
C SER A 132 -15.42 4.78 8.60
N LEU A 133 -15.31 5.33 7.39
CA LEU A 133 -14.46 4.81 6.34
C LEU A 133 -12.97 4.82 6.76
N PHE A 134 -12.48 5.93 7.30
CA PHE A 134 -11.07 6.04 7.69
C PHE A 134 -10.71 5.16 8.91
N GLU A 135 -11.65 4.96 9.83
CA GLU A 135 -11.49 4.00 10.92
C GLU A 135 -11.41 2.56 10.39
N GLU A 136 -12.29 2.19 9.45
CA GLU A 136 -12.27 0.90 8.76
C GLU A 136 -10.91 0.67 8.07
N LEU A 137 -10.47 1.60 7.22
CA LEU A 137 -9.19 1.50 6.51
C LEU A 137 -7.99 1.44 7.47
N ARG A 138 -7.96 2.30 8.48
CA ARG A 138 -6.89 2.24 9.50
C ARG A 138 -6.82 0.86 10.19
N ASP A 139 -7.97 0.28 10.52
CA ASP A 139 -8.03 -1.02 11.19
C ASP A 139 -7.62 -2.17 10.25
N GLU A 140 -7.92 -2.05 8.95
CA GLU A 140 -7.41 -2.96 7.91
C GLU A 140 -5.88 -2.89 7.82
N GLU A 141 -5.30 -1.70 7.78
CA GLU A 141 -3.83 -1.53 7.78
C GLU A 141 -3.17 -2.11 9.04
N ALA A 142 -3.81 -1.93 10.20
CA ALA A 142 -3.34 -2.57 11.44
C ALA A 142 -3.34 -4.10 11.35
N GLU A 143 -4.30 -4.69 10.65
CA GLU A 143 -4.35 -6.13 10.41
C GLU A 143 -3.25 -6.57 9.44
N HIS A 144 -3.01 -5.83 8.35
CA HIS A 144 -1.91 -6.10 7.41
C HIS A 144 -0.55 -6.06 8.12
N VAL A 145 -0.32 -5.06 8.96
CA VAL A 145 0.90 -4.98 9.78
C VAL A 145 1.07 -6.25 10.63
N ARG A 146 0.02 -6.69 11.35
CA ARG A 146 0.08 -7.92 12.17
C ARG A 146 0.36 -9.16 11.32
N MET A 147 -0.27 -9.27 10.16
CA MET A 147 -0.07 -10.40 9.26
C MET A 147 1.37 -10.48 8.76
N ILE A 148 1.95 -9.36 8.32
CA ILE A 148 3.34 -9.32 7.84
C ILE A 148 4.32 -9.58 8.98
N GLU A 149 4.11 -9.01 10.18
CA GLU A 149 4.93 -9.28 11.36
C GLU A 149 4.90 -10.79 11.73
N ALA A 150 3.73 -11.43 11.64
CA ALA A 150 3.60 -12.86 11.88
C ALA A 150 4.33 -13.72 10.82
N ILE A 151 4.32 -13.29 9.55
CA ILE A 151 5.09 -13.94 8.49
C ILE A 151 6.58 -13.82 8.77
N ILE A 152 7.08 -12.61 9.04
CA ILE A 152 8.49 -12.35 9.34
C ILE A 152 8.98 -13.22 10.51
N ALA A 153 8.17 -13.34 11.56
CA ALA A 153 8.50 -14.15 12.74
C ALA A 153 8.67 -15.66 12.43
N LYS A 154 8.10 -16.13 11.34
CA LYS A 154 8.14 -17.55 10.91
C LYS A 154 9.13 -17.81 9.79
N LEU A 155 9.80 -16.79 9.25
CA LEU A 155 10.75 -16.96 8.15
C LEU A 155 11.97 -17.78 8.61
N PRO A 156 12.45 -18.70 7.74
CA PRO A 156 13.68 -19.44 8.03
C PRO A 156 14.91 -18.51 7.93
N PRO A 157 16.06 -18.87 8.55
CA PRO A 157 17.29 -18.07 8.44
C PRO A 157 17.74 -17.80 7.01
N SER A 158 17.46 -18.71 6.07
CA SER A 158 17.76 -18.56 4.64
C SER A 158 17.04 -17.39 3.99
N ALA A 159 15.90 -16.97 4.53
CA ALA A 159 15.15 -15.81 4.02
C ALA A 159 15.87 -14.47 4.22
N ALA A 160 16.90 -14.42 5.08
CA ALA A 160 17.71 -13.23 5.33
C ALA A 160 18.91 -13.11 4.36
N VAL A 161 19.16 -14.13 3.54
CA VAL A 161 20.30 -14.13 2.60
C VAL A 161 19.91 -13.33 1.37
N ASP A 162 20.65 -12.25 1.11
CA ASP A 162 20.53 -11.50 -0.14
C ASP A 162 21.02 -12.37 -1.32
N LEU A 163 20.41 -12.20 -2.49
CA LEU A 163 20.92 -12.84 -3.69
C LEU A 163 22.30 -12.27 -3.98
N GLU A 164 23.30 -13.14 -4.10
CA GLU A 164 24.65 -12.73 -4.49
C GLU A 164 24.65 -12.24 -5.92
N ASP A 165 25.52 -11.28 -6.19
CA ASP A 165 25.78 -10.75 -7.51
C ASP A 165 26.55 -11.81 -8.31
N GLU A 166 25.86 -12.70 -9.02
CA GLU A 166 26.50 -13.69 -9.89
C GLU A 166 27.20 -13.05 -11.11
N ASP A 167 27.02 -11.74 -11.32
CA ASP A 167 27.57 -10.98 -12.43
C ASP A 167 28.73 -10.03 -12.01
N ALA A 168 29.30 -10.20 -10.83
CA ALA A 168 30.41 -9.38 -10.31
C ALA A 168 31.81 -9.93 -10.68
N ASP A 169 31.98 -10.46 -11.91
CA ASP A 169 33.30 -10.78 -12.50
C ASP A 169 33.49 -10.03 -13.82
#